data_e9840483fbb7c61a82e850bcd72c23e5
#
_entry.id   e9840483fbb7c61a82e850bcd72c23e5
#
_cell.length_a   1.000
_cell.length_b   1.000
_cell.length_c   1.000
_cell.angle_alpha   90.00
_cell.angle_beta   90.00
_cell.angle_gamma   90.00
#
_symmetry.space_group_name_H-M   'P 1'
#
loop_
_entity.id
_entity.type
_entity.pdbx_description
1 polymer ?
#
loop_
_entity_poly.entity_id
_entity_poly.type
_entity_poly.pdbx_seq_one_letter_code
_entity_poly.pdbx_strand_id
1 'polypeptide(L)'
;MSGYSGGDGREPPVMTKTKVLVIDDEAPIRLLCRVNLEAENMDVIEAADGPSGVDKARDETPDVILLDVMMPGLDGWRVAEQLLDDDRTVGIPIIFLTARAEFRDRARGLDIGGVDYITKPFNPLELAPLVQSLLDRLERGERDELRAEKLSELRSLMESE
;
A
#
# COMPACT_ATOMS: atom_id res chain seq x y z
N MET A 1 15.18 11.56 34.48
CA MET A 1 15.14 11.83 33.71
C MET A 1 14.45 11.67 33.02
N SER A 2 14.13 11.96 33.07
CA SER A 2 13.61 12.02 32.35
C SER A 2 13.57 11.41 31.54
N GLY A 3 13.15 11.05 31.57
CA GLY A 3 13.19 10.54 30.91
C GLY A 3 13.66 10.29 30.05
N TYR A 4 13.87 10.36 29.92
CA TYR A 4 14.56 10.13 29.24
C TYR A 4 15.56 10.63 29.34
N SER A 5 15.81 10.49 29.51
CA SER A 5 16.64 10.90 29.54
C SER A 5 17.48 11.05 29.16
N GLY A 6 17.10 11.13 28.95
CA GLY A 6 18.14 11.37 28.23
C GLY A 6 19.39 10.93 28.73
N GLY A 7 19.40 9.93 29.30
CA GLY A 7 20.57 9.52 29.99
C GLY A 7 21.85 9.56 29.18
N ASP A 8 21.78 9.22 27.90
CA ASP A 8 22.96 9.18 27.05
C ASP A 8 23.16 10.44 26.18
N GLY A 9 22.37 11.46 26.43
CA GLY A 9 22.45 12.72 25.72
C GLY A 9 21.85 12.69 24.32
N ARG A 10 21.30 11.58 23.88
CA ARG A 10 20.64 11.48 22.59
C ARG A 10 19.15 11.82 22.74
N GLU A 11 18.62 12.47 21.74
CA GLU A 11 17.19 12.71 21.71
C GLU A 11 16.46 11.40 21.48
N PRO A 12 15.27 11.23 22.04
CA PRO A 12 14.45 10.06 21.71
C PRO A 12 14.20 10.02 20.21
N PRO A 13 14.09 8.84 19.62
CA PRO A 13 13.79 8.75 18.20
C PRO A 13 12.49 9.48 17.87
N VAL A 14 12.53 10.28 16.81
CA VAL A 14 11.33 10.93 16.33
C VAL A 14 10.44 9.87 15.70
N MET A 15 9.23 9.72 16.24
CA MET A 15 8.25 8.82 15.68
C MET A 15 7.66 9.46 14.44
N THR A 16 8.22 9.14 13.27
CA THR A 16 7.66 9.60 12.01
C THR A 16 6.36 8.84 11.75
N LYS A 17 5.37 9.56 11.26
CA LYS A 17 4.10 8.93 10.89
C LYS A 17 4.29 8.06 9.65
N THR A 18 3.56 6.97 9.59
CA THR A 18 3.48 6.16 8.39
C THR A 18 2.88 7.02 7.27
N LYS A 19 3.55 7.07 6.14
CA LYS A 19 3.13 7.85 4.98
C LYS A 19 2.56 6.92 3.92
N VAL A 20 1.32 7.17 3.53
CA VAL A 20 0.59 6.34 2.56
C VAL A 20 0.29 7.17 1.31
N LEU A 21 0.66 6.65 0.15
CA LEU A 21 0.27 7.26 -1.13
C LEU A 21 -0.92 6.49 -1.69
N VAL A 22 -2.01 7.20 -1.97
CA VAL A 22 -3.22 6.61 -2.56
C VAL A 22 -3.32 7.08 -4.00
N ILE A 23 -3.25 6.15 -4.94
CA ILE A 23 -3.38 6.43 -6.37
C ILE A 23 -4.69 5.83 -6.85
N ASP A 24 -5.69 6.68 -7.08
CA ASP A 24 -7.04 6.26 -7.48
C ASP A 24 -7.70 7.44 -8.18
N ASP A 25 -8.34 7.22 -9.32
CA ASP A 25 -8.97 8.28 -10.07
C ASP A 25 -10.29 8.76 -9.45
N GLU A 26 -10.85 7.99 -8.54
CA GLU A 26 -12.12 8.33 -7.88
C GLU A 26 -11.88 9.15 -6.61
N ALA A 27 -12.23 10.44 -6.65
CA ALA A 27 -12.05 11.33 -5.51
C ALA A 27 -12.75 10.83 -4.24
N PRO A 28 -13.96 10.27 -4.29
CA PRO A 28 -14.60 9.74 -3.08
C PRO A 28 -13.79 8.61 -2.43
N ILE A 29 -13.14 7.75 -3.21
CA ILE A 29 -12.31 6.67 -2.68
C ILE A 29 -11.06 7.26 -2.01
N ARG A 30 -10.42 8.24 -2.66
CA ARG A 30 -9.26 8.90 -2.05
C ARG A 30 -9.62 9.56 -0.73
N LEU A 31 -10.77 10.24 -0.68
CA LEU A 31 -11.24 10.88 0.54
C LEU A 31 -11.49 9.85 1.65
N LEU A 32 -12.14 8.75 1.29
CA LEU A 32 -12.43 7.67 2.23
C LEU A 32 -11.14 7.11 2.85
N CYS A 33 -10.14 6.86 2.01
CA CYS A 33 -8.84 6.40 2.47
C CYS A 33 -8.18 7.45 3.38
N ARG A 34 -8.17 8.72 2.97
CA ARG A 34 -7.56 9.79 3.74
C ARG A 34 -8.16 9.91 5.13
N VAL A 35 -9.49 9.98 5.20
CA VAL A 35 -10.18 10.17 6.49
C VAL A 35 -9.85 9.03 7.46
N ASN A 36 -9.89 7.80 6.97
CA ASN A 36 -9.68 6.64 7.84
C ASN A 36 -8.20 6.42 8.21
N LEU A 37 -7.30 6.71 7.30
CA LEU A 37 -5.86 6.59 7.60
C LEU A 37 -5.38 7.73 8.50
N GLU A 38 -5.82 8.95 8.25
CA GLU A 38 -5.45 10.08 9.09
C GLU A 38 -6.02 9.95 10.51
N ALA A 39 -7.19 9.34 10.66
CA ALA A 39 -7.77 9.06 11.97
C ALA A 39 -6.87 8.14 12.80
N GLU A 40 -6.04 7.32 12.15
CA GLU A 40 -5.09 6.43 12.80
C GLU A 40 -3.66 6.99 12.76
N ASN A 41 -3.56 8.30 12.63
CA ASN A 41 -2.30 9.04 12.73
C ASN A 41 -1.30 8.72 11.61
N MET A 42 -1.81 8.42 10.42
CA MET A 42 -0.98 8.24 9.22
C MET A 42 -1.07 9.49 8.35
N ASP A 43 0.01 9.81 7.63
CA ASP A 43 0.01 10.87 6.64
C ASP A 43 -0.44 10.29 5.30
N VAL A 44 -1.29 11.02 4.58
CA VAL A 44 -1.82 10.54 3.30
C VAL A 44 -1.49 11.53 2.20
N ILE A 45 -0.95 11.00 1.10
CA ILE A 45 -0.71 11.73 -0.13
C ILE A 45 -1.64 11.13 -1.18
N GLU A 46 -2.25 11.97 -2.01
CA GLU A 46 -3.18 11.52 -3.03
C GLU A 46 -2.66 11.81 -4.42
N ALA A 47 -2.96 10.90 -5.35
CA ALA A 47 -2.74 11.10 -6.77
C ALA A 47 -3.97 10.59 -7.51
N ALA A 48 -4.43 11.36 -8.49
CA ALA A 48 -5.65 11.05 -9.23
C ALA A 48 -5.37 10.26 -10.52
N ASP A 49 -4.11 10.07 -10.87
CA ASP A 49 -3.72 9.35 -12.09
C ASP A 49 -2.36 8.69 -11.90
N GLY A 50 -2.02 7.83 -12.86
CA GLY A 50 -0.77 7.08 -12.82
C GLY A 50 0.48 7.94 -12.83
N PRO A 51 0.64 8.84 -13.81
CA PRO A 51 1.85 9.67 -13.89
C PRO A 51 2.09 10.52 -12.64
N SER A 52 1.03 11.14 -12.12
CA SER A 52 1.12 11.91 -10.88
C SER A 52 1.52 11.02 -9.70
N GLY A 53 0.96 9.80 -9.66
CA GLY A 53 1.28 8.83 -8.63
C GLY A 53 2.75 8.41 -8.65
N VAL A 54 3.29 8.15 -9.83
CA VAL A 54 4.70 7.79 -9.98
C VAL A 54 5.59 8.93 -9.51
N ASP A 55 5.28 10.16 -9.93
CA ASP A 55 6.06 11.34 -9.53
C ASP A 55 6.03 11.52 -8.02
N LYS A 56 4.87 11.39 -7.40
CA LYS A 56 4.75 11.53 -5.95
C LYS A 56 5.45 10.43 -5.18
N ALA A 57 5.43 9.20 -5.71
CA ALA A 57 6.18 8.11 -5.10
C ALA A 57 7.68 8.40 -5.08
N ARG A 58 8.20 8.96 -6.16
CA ARG A 58 9.62 9.30 -6.25
C ARG A 58 9.98 10.44 -5.31
N ASP A 59 9.15 11.48 -5.28
CA ASP A 59 9.45 12.71 -4.53
C ASP A 59 9.22 12.54 -3.03
N GLU A 60 8.15 11.84 -2.66
CA GLU A 60 7.71 11.73 -1.27
C GLU A 60 8.19 10.47 -0.57
N THR A 61 8.63 9.47 -1.32
CA THR A 61 9.07 8.17 -0.80
C THR A 61 8.14 7.65 0.30
N PRO A 62 6.87 7.34 -0.03
CA PRO A 62 5.93 6.85 0.98
C PRO A 62 6.34 5.47 1.51
N ASP A 63 5.79 5.11 2.64
CA ASP A 63 6.03 3.79 3.24
C ASP A 63 5.23 2.69 2.56
N VAL A 64 4.10 3.04 1.95
CA VAL A 64 3.25 2.09 1.23
C VAL A 64 2.43 2.83 0.18
N ILE A 65 2.10 2.13 -0.90
CA ILE A 65 1.26 2.66 -1.99
C ILE A 65 0.01 1.82 -2.09
N LEU A 66 -1.16 2.49 -2.06
CA LEU A 66 -2.44 1.88 -2.39
C LEU A 66 -2.73 2.28 -3.84
N LEU A 67 -2.85 1.31 -4.72
CA LEU A 67 -2.90 1.55 -6.17
C LEU A 67 -4.13 0.90 -6.79
N ASP A 68 -5.02 1.74 -7.33
CA ASP A 68 -6.18 1.28 -8.09
C ASP A 68 -5.72 0.72 -9.43
N VAL A 69 -6.18 -0.48 -9.79
CA VAL A 69 -5.81 -1.11 -11.06
C VAL A 69 -6.69 -0.66 -12.21
N MET A 70 -7.87 -0.11 -11.92
CA MET A 70 -8.85 0.26 -12.96
C MET A 70 -8.92 1.78 -13.14
N MET A 71 -7.87 2.35 -13.73
CA MET A 71 -7.84 3.78 -14.01
C MET A 71 -7.85 4.04 -15.51
N PRO A 72 -8.54 5.10 -15.96
CA PRO A 72 -8.50 5.49 -17.37
C PRO A 72 -7.08 5.86 -17.82
N GLY A 73 -6.76 5.55 -19.05
CA GLY A 73 -5.44 5.85 -19.62
C GLY A 73 -4.40 4.84 -19.20
N LEU A 74 -3.46 5.26 -18.37
CA LEU A 74 -2.42 4.38 -17.86
C LEU A 74 -3.01 3.51 -16.74
N ASP A 75 -3.13 2.20 -16.96
CA ASP A 75 -3.71 1.30 -15.98
C ASP A 75 -2.75 1.06 -14.81
N GLY A 76 -3.34 0.56 -13.71
CA GLY A 76 -2.57 0.35 -12.47
C GLY A 76 -1.44 -0.65 -12.61
N TRP A 77 -1.57 -1.63 -13.51
CA TRP A 77 -0.50 -2.61 -13.74
C TRP A 77 0.75 -1.95 -14.28
N ARG A 78 0.58 -1.03 -15.23
CA ARG A 78 1.71 -0.28 -15.80
C ARG A 78 2.33 0.65 -14.78
N VAL A 79 1.51 1.27 -13.94
CA VAL A 79 2.02 2.10 -12.85
C VAL A 79 2.89 1.26 -11.91
N ALA A 80 2.41 0.09 -11.54
CA ALA A 80 3.17 -0.83 -10.69
C ALA A 80 4.49 -1.22 -11.33
N GLU A 81 4.47 -1.56 -12.62
CA GLU A 81 5.69 -1.93 -13.35
C GLU A 81 6.70 -0.78 -13.34
N GLN A 82 6.25 0.46 -13.56
CA GLN A 82 7.12 1.62 -13.52
C GLN A 82 7.74 1.83 -12.13
N LEU A 83 6.93 1.65 -11.08
CA LEU A 83 7.41 1.79 -9.70
C LEU A 83 8.44 0.73 -9.35
N LEU A 84 8.23 -0.49 -9.80
CA LEU A 84 9.11 -1.62 -9.51
C LEU A 84 10.38 -1.61 -10.36
N ASP A 85 10.38 -0.84 -11.45
CA ASP A 85 11.52 -0.70 -12.35
C ASP A 85 12.37 0.54 -12.06
N ASP A 86 12.08 1.25 -10.99
CA ASP A 86 12.80 2.47 -10.60
C ASP A 86 13.47 2.24 -9.24
N ASP A 87 14.78 2.45 -9.17
CA ASP A 87 15.56 2.25 -7.95
C ASP A 87 15.04 3.06 -6.76
N ARG A 88 14.41 4.21 -7.04
CA ARG A 88 13.88 5.08 -5.98
C ARG A 88 12.59 4.58 -5.36
N THR A 89 11.86 3.71 -6.06
CA THR A 89 10.53 3.26 -5.63
C THR A 89 10.38 1.76 -5.54
N VAL A 90 11.36 0.99 -6.01
CA VAL A 90 11.26 -0.48 -6.08
C VAL A 90 11.02 -1.12 -4.71
N GLY A 91 11.51 -0.52 -3.64
CA GLY A 91 11.36 -1.06 -2.29
C GLY A 91 10.04 -0.72 -1.61
N ILE A 92 9.23 0.17 -2.21
CA ILE A 92 7.99 0.59 -1.59
C ILE A 92 6.91 -0.48 -1.83
N PRO A 93 6.32 -1.04 -0.77
CA PRO A 93 5.29 -2.08 -0.94
C PRO A 93 4.03 -1.50 -1.59
N ILE A 94 3.45 -2.27 -2.51
CA ILE A 94 2.25 -1.90 -3.25
C ILE A 94 1.10 -2.81 -2.84
N ILE A 95 0.00 -2.20 -2.42
CA ILE A 95 -1.26 -2.88 -2.16
C ILE A 95 -2.22 -2.48 -3.26
N PHE A 96 -2.70 -3.45 -4.03
CA PHE A 96 -3.62 -3.17 -5.13
C PHE A 96 -5.05 -3.02 -4.65
N LEU A 97 -5.76 -2.03 -5.20
CA LEU A 97 -7.21 -1.89 -5.01
C LEU A 97 -7.88 -2.46 -6.26
N THR A 98 -8.71 -3.47 -6.09
CA THR A 98 -9.26 -4.20 -7.23
C THR A 98 -10.72 -4.58 -7.01
N ALA A 99 -11.47 -4.81 -8.10
CA ALA A 99 -12.84 -5.26 -8.02
C ALA A 99 -12.90 -6.71 -7.55
N ARG A 100 -13.96 -7.03 -6.83
CA ARG A 100 -14.13 -8.34 -6.21
C ARG A 100 -14.11 -9.52 -7.20
N ALA A 101 -14.61 -9.32 -8.41
CA ALA A 101 -14.76 -10.39 -9.39
C ALA A 101 -13.48 -10.70 -10.16
N GLU A 102 -12.40 -9.98 -9.91
CA GLU A 102 -11.20 -10.05 -10.76
C GLU A 102 -10.07 -10.87 -10.12
N PHE A 103 -10.32 -12.15 -9.88
CA PHE A 103 -9.29 -13.03 -9.28
C PHE A 103 -8.00 -13.09 -10.10
N ARG A 104 -8.13 -13.10 -11.43
CA ARG A 104 -6.95 -13.14 -12.31
C ARG A 104 -6.11 -11.89 -12.14
N ASP A 105 -6.75 -10.75 -11.95
CA ASP A 105 -6.06 -9.48 -11.75
C ASP A 105 -5.34 -9.45 -10.42
N ARG A 106 -5.93 -10.03 -9.36
CA ARG A 106 -5.27 -10.13 -8.07
C ARG A 106 -3.99 -10.96 -8.17
N ALA A 107 -4.08 -12.12 -8.83
CA ALA A 107 -2.93 -12.99 -9.05
C ALA A 107 -1.86 -12.25 -9.86
N ARG A 108 -2.27 -11.51 -10.89
CA ARG A 108 -1.35 -10.71 -11.70
C ARG A 108 -0.61 -9.67 -10.87
N GLY A 109 -1.33 -8.99 -9.98
CA GLY A 109 -0.72 -8.00 -9.09
C GLY A 109 0.37 -8.59 -8.21
N LEU A 110 0.10 -9.75 -7.62
CA LEU A 110 1.08 -10.44 -6.80
C LEU A 110 2.26 -10.94 -7.62
N ASP A 111 2.01 -11.40 -8.85
CA ASP A 111 3.08 -11.83 -9.76
C ASP A 111 3.97 -10.67 -10.17
N ILE A 112 3.42 -9.48 -10.39
CA ILE A 112 4.20 -8.28 -10.72
C ILE A 112 5.09 -7.89 -9.55
N GLY A 113 4.64 -8.08 -8.31
CA GLY A 113 5.44 -7.78 -7.14
C GLY A 113 4.70 -7.06 -6.03
N GLY A 114 3.38 -6.93 -6.14
CA GLY A 114 2.57 -6.39 -5.05
C GLY A 114 2.60 -7.30 -3.83
N VAL A 115 2.37 -6.72 -2.67
CA VAL A 115 2.42 -7.48 -1.41
C VAL A 115 1.04 -7.90 -0.93
N ASP A 116 -0.02 -7.23 -1.38
CA ASP A 116 -1.39 -7.57 -1.01
C ASP A 116 -2.36 -6.92 -1.98
N TYR A 117 -3.63 -7.21 -1.78
CA TYR A 117 -4.71 -6.58 -2.52
C TYR A 117 -5.89 -6.32 -1.58
N ILE A 118 -6.68 -5.29 -1.90
CA ILE A 118 -7.91 -4.96 -1.20
C ILE A 118 -9.03 -4.92 -2.24
N THR A 119 -10.13 -5.62 -1.97
CA THR A 119 -11.25 -5.65 -2.91
C THR A 119 -12.22 -4.52 -2.63
N LYS A 120 -12.64 -3.85 -3.70
CA LYS A 120 -13.70 -2.83 -3.62
C LYS A 120 -15.07 -3.50 -3.77
N PRO A 121 -16.04 -3.11 -2.99
CA PRO A 121 -15.99 -2.14 -1.89
C PRO A 121 -15.30 -2.76 -0.66
N PHE A 122 -14.58 -1.95 0.09
CA PHE A 122 -13.90 -2.40 1.29
C PHE A 122 -14.43 -1.68 2.53
N ASN A 123 -14.19 -2.27 3.69
CA ASN A 123 -14.54 -1.63 4.96
C ASN A 123 -13.43 -0.64 5.33
N PRO A 124 -13.71 0.67 5.29
CA PRO A 124 -12.68 1.68 5.56
C PRO A 124 -12.01 1.55 6.94
N LEU A 125 -12.73 1.00 7.91
CA LEU A 125 -12.21 0.84 9.27
C LEU A 125 -11.11 -0.22 9.35
N GLU A 126 -11.03 -1.09 8.34
CA GLU A 126 -10.00 -2.15 8.30
C GLU A 126 -8.74 -1.70 7.57
N LEU A 127 -8.78 -0.53 6.94
CA LEU A 127 -7.68 -0.10 6.07
C LEU A 127 -6.39 0.18 6.84
N ALA A 128 -6.44 0.99 7.87
CA ALA A 128 -5.25 1.32 8.66
C ALA A 128 -4.67 0.11 9.37
N PRO A 129 -5.48 -0.75 10.03
CA PRO A 129 -4.94 -1.98 10.62
C PRO A 129 -4.26 -2.88 9.60
N LEU A 130 -4.83 -3.01 8.39
CA LEU A 130 -4.22 -3.80 7.34
C LEU A 130 -2.86 -3.24 6.93
N VAL A 131 -2.80 -1.93 6.68
CA VAL A 131 -1.54 -1.27 6.31
C VAL A 131 -0.49 -1.48 7.39
N GLN A 132 -0.85 -1.25 8.65
CA GLN A 132 0.08 -1.39 9.76
C GLN A 132 0.57 -2.83 9.90
N SER A 133 -0.33 -3.79 9.80
CA SER A 133 0.02 -5.21 9.90
C SER A 133 1.00 -5.62 8.80
N LEU A 134 0.73 -5.16 7.57
CA LEU A 134 1.62 -5.48 6.44
C LEU A 134 3.00 -4.87 6.62
N LEU A 135 3.07 -3.61 7.04
CA LEU A 135 4.35 -2.95 7.26
C LEU A 135 5.16 -3.63 8.37
N ASP A 136 4.48 -4.05 9.45
CA ASP A 136 5.13 -4.77 10.54
C ASP A 136 5.71 -6.09 10.06
N ARG A 137 4.97 -6.83 9.25
CA ARG A 137 5.44 -8.10 8.70
C ARG A 137 6.61 -7.91 7.74
N LEU A 138 6.55 -6.89 6.90
CA LEU A 138 7.65 -6.57 5.98
C LEU A 138 8.91 -6.18 6.73
N GLU A 139 8.75 -5.45 7.84
CA GLU A 139 9.86 -5.07 8.70
C GLU A 139 10.53 -6.30 9.33
N ARG A 140 9.76 -7.34 9.60
CA ARG A 140 10.28 -8.62 10.10
C ARG A 140 10.84 -9.53 9.01
N GLY A 141 10.86 -9.06 7.75
CA GLY A 141 11.40 -9.84 6.64
C GLY A 141 10.47 -10.92 6.11
N GLU A 142 9.15 -10.77 6.32
CA GLU A 142 8.16 -11.80 5.96
C GLU A 142 7.53 -11.58 4.58
N ARG A 143 8.21 -10.94 3.66
CA ARG A 143 7.66 -10.66 2.32
C ARG A 143 7.29 -11.95 1.57
N ASP A 144 8.16 -12.95 1.60
CA ASP A 144 7.91 -14.21 0.90
C ASP A 144 6.75 -14.98 1.51
N GLU A 145 6.66 -14.99 2.83
CA GLU A 145 5.56 -15.64 3.55
C GLU A 145 4.22 -14.96 3.21
N LEU A 146 4.20 -13.62 3.18
CA LEU A 146 3.00 -12.87 2.81
C LEU A 146 2.54 -13.24 1.40
N ARG A 147 3.48 -13.26 0.46
CA ARG A 147 3.16 -13.60 -0.92
C ARG A 147 2.59 -15.01 -1.03
N ALA A 148 3.22 -15.98 -0.35
CA ALA A 148 2.77 -17.37 -0.37
C ALA A 148 1.37 -17.50 0.20
N GLU A 149 1.07 -16.80 1.31
CA GLU A 149 -0.25 -16.82 1.94
C GLU A 149 -1.32 -16.27 1.00
N LYS A 150 -1.02 -15.14 0.33
CA LYS A 150 -1.99 -14.53 -0.58
C LYS A 150 -2.25 -15.38 -1.81
N LEU A 151 -1.22 -15.99 -2.35
CA LEU A 151 -1.39 -16.90 -3.49
C LEU A 151 -2.20 -18.11 -3.11
N SER A 152 -2.01 -18.64 -1.91
CA SER A 152 -2.78 -19.77 -1.38
C SER A 152 -4.26 -19.38 -1.21
N GLU A 153 -4.53 -18.20 -0.66
CA GLU A 153 -5.90 -17.68 -0.52
C GLU A 153 -6.60 -17.58 -1.86
N LEU A 154 -5.91 -17.02 -2.86
CA LEU A 154 -6.47 -16.88 -4.21
C LEU A 154 -6.78 -18.25 -4.83
N ARG A 155 -5.88 -19.20 -4.65
CA ARG A 155 -6.07 -20.55 -5.16
C ARG A 155 -7.31 -21.20 -4.55
N SER A 156 -7.48 -21.07 -3.24
CA SER A 156 -8.66 -21.58 -2.55
C SER A 156 -9.95 -20.95 -3.05
N LEU A 157 -9.94 -19.65 -3.28
CA LEU A 157 -11.11 -18.94 -3.80
C LEU A 157 -11.47 -19.38 -5.22
N MET A 158 -10.46 -19.62 -6.06
CA MET A 158 -10.68 -20.09 -7.42
C MET A 158 -11.22 -21.51 -7.45
N GLU A 159 -10.79 -22.36 -6.54
CA GLU A 159 -11.25 -23.75 -6.45
C GLU A 159 -12.67 -23.84 -5.94
N SER A 160 -13.11 -22.88 -5.13
CA SER A 160 -14.45 -22.89 -4.55
C SER A 160 -15.52 -22.38 -5.52
N GLU A 161 -15.14 -21.87 -6.66
CA GLU A 161 -16.07 -21.47 -7.73
C GLU A 161 -16.36 -22.65 -8.66
#